data_81c74b92eaf7a71fc13762eed71c6670
#
_entry.id   81c74b92eaf7a71fc13762eed71c6670
#
_cell.length_a   1.000
_cell.length_b   1.000
_cell.length_c   1.000
_cell.angle_alpha   90.00
_cell.angle_beta   90.00
_cell.angle_gamma   90.00
#
_symmetry.space_group_name_H-M   'P 1'
#
loop_
_entity.id
_entity.type
_entity.pdbx_description
1 polymer ?
#
loop_
_entity_poly.entity_id
_entity_poly.type
_entity_poly.pdbx_seq_one_letter_code
_entity_poly.pdbx_strand_id
1 'polypeptide(L)'
;FAICIAIGYTGVGQCEDGRYQDLIFPSVSVESNILYGNNINYLGVDTDLSLDVYTPEGDIETLRPLIMFAHGGSFIGGSKTGPDVVPFCRDFARMGYATASIQYRLGIPFTFELELPATEAVVRGYHDMKAAIRYMRKTVAEDGNPHGIDSDKIYVVGVSAGGFIALHLAYMDDEAELPEILDLTLDGLTGGLEGDSGNSGYSSEVNAIVNICGAIGDAEWINSDDEPVLSFHGPFDTVVPYGSEELYLFGSIPVLDVDGSATISDRADEVGLLNCFEIYEDQGHVPHVDNAQFYDTTRAIMSSFLSHLVCPEIVLDCEYSEVIDLSISSVSHGDKFEIYPNPTSELLIINFPVASETSEIRIVDALGREVERLSISPLSESTELNVSTFKEGYYTCLWIKEGQVEKRKLLIMR
;
A
#
# COMPACT_ATOMS: atom_id res chain seq x y z
N PHE A 1 7.28 -50.17 -20.97
CA PHE A 1 6.64 -48.85 -20.93
C PHE A 1 6.37 -48.51 -19.48
N ALA A 2 7.20 -47.68 -18.87
CA ALA A 2 6.95 -47.09 -17.58
C ALA A 2 6.23 -45.76 -17.81
N ILE A 3 4.99 -45.64 -17.32
CA ILE A 3 4.23 -44.40 -17.28
C ILE A 3 4.75 -43.63 -16.08
N CYS A 4 5.55 -42.57 -16.30
CA CYS A 4 5.79 -41.55 -15.30
C CYS A 4 4.51 -40.72 -15.19
N ILE A 5 3.76 -40.93 -14.10
CA ILE A 5 2.72 -40.00 -13.68
C ILE A 5 3.46 -38.83 -13.02
N ALA A 6 3.57 -37.70 -13.71
CA ALA A 6 3.93 -36.45 -13.08
C ALA A 6 2.76 -36.06 -12.18
N ILE A 7 2.92 -36.23 -10.87
CA ILE A 7 2.03 -35.65 -9.87
C ILE A 7 2.39 -34.18 -9.84
N GLY A 8 1.53 -33.35 -10.44
CA GLY A 8 1.60 -31.91 -10.25
C GLY A 8 1.45 -31.62 -8.75
N TYR A 9 2.47 -31.13 -8.13
CA TYR A 9 2.37 -30.51 -6.81
C TYR A 9 1.53 -29.23 -7.00
N THR A 10 0.27 -29.30 -6.67
CA THR A 10 -0.56 -28.11 -6.46
C THR A 10 -0.04 -27.41 -5.21
N GLY A 11 0.24 -26.11 -5.32
CA GLY A 11 0.89 -25.30 -4.29
C GLY A 11 0.11 -25.07 -2.99
N VAL A 12 -0.32 -26.14 -2.33
CA VAL A 12 -0.99 -26.10 -1.04
C VAL A 12 -0.04 -25.69 0.10
N GLY A 13 1.28 -25.77 -0.09
CA GLY A 13 2.27 -25.41 0.95
C GLY A 13 2.68 -23.93 1.00
N GLN A 14 2.34 -23.13 -0.01
CA GLN A 14 2.76 -21.71 -0.04
C GLN A 14 1.87 -20.79 0.78
N CYS A 15 0.63 -21.18 1.10
CA CYS A 15 -0.39 -20.36 1.76
C CYS A 15 -0.60 -20.74 3.24
N GLU A 16 0.31 -21.51 3.82
CA GLU A 16 0.23 -21.95 5.22
C GLU A 16 1.00 -20.99 6.15
N ASP A 17 0.73 -21.08 7.45
CA ASP A 17 1.44 -20.39 8.52
C ASP A 17 1.45 -18.84 8.42
N GLY A 18 0.39 -18.23 7.88
CA GLY A 18 0.24 -16.79 7.77
C GLY A 18 1.07 -16.15 6.65
N ARG A 19 1.67 -16.95 5.76
CA ARG A 19 2.38 -16.43 4.57
C ARG A 19 1.42 -15.62 3.70
N TYR A 20 1.92 -14.50 3.21
CA TYR A 20 1.21 -13.47 2.44
C TYR A 20 0.22 -12.61 3.24
N GLN A 21 -0.03 -12.92 4.51
CA GLN A 21 -0.92 -12.15 5.40
C GLN A 21 -0.18 -11.49 6.56
N ASP A 22 0.74 -12.23 7.18
CA ASP A 22 1.43 -11.80 8.40
C ASP A 22 2.90 -11.48 8.15
N LEU A 23 3.49 -10.65 9.01
CA LEU A 23 4.92 -10.31 8.98
C LEU A 23 5.76 -11.48 9.54
N ILE A 24 5.85 -12.58 8.81
CA ILE A 24 6.49 -13.83 9.28
C ILE A 24 8.02 -13.80 9.19
N PHE A 25 8.59 -12.94 8.32
CA PHE A 25 10.05 -12.82 8.20
C PHE A 25 10.56 -11.62 9.01
N PRO A 26 11.64 -11.77 9.79
CA PRO A 26 12.14 -10.70 10.66
C PRO A 26 12.79 -9.55 9.89
N SER A 27 13.36 -9.81 8.71
CA SER A 27 14.15 -8.87 7.93
C SER A 27 14.04 -9.11 6.43
N VAL A 28 14.49 -8.15 5.66
CA VAL A 28 14.50 -8.19 4.19
C VAL A 28 15.90 -7.93 3.63
N SER A 29 16.24 -8.66 2.58
CA SER A 29 17.39 -8.36 1.74
C SER A 29 16.97 -7.33 0.70
N VAL A 30 17.84 -6.36 0.39
CA VAL A 30 17.56 -5.30 -0.58
C VAL A 30 18.68 -5.25 -1.61
N GLU A 31 18.33 -5.40 -2.89
CA GLU A 31 19.22 -5.14 -4.01
C GLU A 31 18.79 -3.83 -4.67
N SER A 32 19.69 -2.84 -4.67
CA SER A 32 19.35 -1.48 -5.06
C SER A 32 19.99 -1.06 -6.37
N ASN A 33 19.31 -0.15 -7.09
CA ASN A 33 19.76 0.45 -8.34
C ASN A 33 20.01 -0.55 -9.48
N ILE A 34 19.15 -1.57 -9.56
CA ILE A 34 19.14 -2.51 -10.68
C ILE A 34 18.62 -1.77 -11.91
N LEU A 35 19.40 -1.72 -12.99
CA LEU A 35 18.97 -1.09 -14.24
C LEU A 35 18.00 -2.02 -14.97
N TYR A 36 16.78 -1.51 -15.23
CA TYR A 36 15.76 -2.29 -15.94
C TYR A 36 15.47 -1.77 -17.35
N GLY A 37 15.93 -0.56 -17.69
CA GLY A 37 15.65 0.04 -18.98
C GLY A 37 16.35 1.37 -19.14
N ASN A 38 16.05 2.02 -20.26
CA ASN A 38 16.57 3.34 -20.61
C ASN A 38 15.62 3.96 -21.64
N ASN A 39 15.34 5.26 -21.53
CA ASN A 39 14.58 5.98 -22.55
C ASN A 39 14.78 7.49 -22.45
N ILE A 40 14.31 8.23 -23.45
CA ILE A 40 14.41 9.69 -23.53
C ILE A 40 13.40 10.34 -22.59
N ASN A 41 13.85 11.26 -21.74
CA ASN A 41 12.97 12.04 -20.86
C ASN A 41 12.40 13.29 -21.56
N TYR A 42 11.56 14.04 -20.85
CA TYR A 42 10.89 15.25 -21.39
C TYR A 42 11.83 16.39 -21.82
N LEU A 43 13.11 16.33 -21.45
CA LEU A 43 14.16 17.28 -21.89
C LEU A 43 14.94 16.77 -23.13
N GLY A 44 14.57 15.63 -23.70
CA GLY A 44 15.30 14.99 -24.79
C GLY A 44 16.61 14.33 -24.35
N VAL A 45 16.75 14.00 -23.05
CA VAL A 45 17.95 13.40 -22.47
C VAL A 45 17.73 11.90 -22.25
N ASP A 46 18.68 11.11 -22.70
CA ASP A 46 18.77 9.68 -22.46
C ASP A 46 18.89 9.40 -20.96
N THR A 47 18.00 8.60 -20.40
CA THR A 47 17.80 8.43 -18.95
C THR A 47 17.75 6.96 -18.59
N ASP A 48 18.67 6.54 -17.73
CA ASP A 48 18.68 5.21 -17.15
C ASP A 48 17.52 5.04 -16.15
N LEU A 49 16.86 3.87 -16.25
CA LEU A 49 15.72 3.50 -15.41
C LEU A 49 16.15 2.40 -14.44
N SER A 50 15.92 2.62 -13.15
CA SER A 50 16.37 1.70 -12.10
C SER A 50 15.26 1.35 -11.11
N LEU A 51 15.40 0.18 -10.49
CA LEU A 51 14.51 -0.30 -9.43
C LEU A 51 15.34 -0.84 -8.24
N ASP A 52 14.66 -0.97 -7.10
CA ASP A 52 15.18 -1.67 -5.93
C ASP A 52 14.29 -2.89 -5.67
N VAL A 53 14.89 -4.06 -5.45
CA VAL A 53 14.18 -5.31 -5.15
C VAL A 53 14.35 -5.65 -3.68
N TYR A 54 13.26 -6.04 -3.03
CA TYR A 54 13.19 -6.48 -1.63
C TYR A 54 12.72 -7.92 -1.58
N THR A 55 13.44 -8.78 -0.89
CA THR A 55 13.08 -10.20 -0.70
C THR A 55 13.18 -10.57 0.78
N PRO A 56 12.37 -11.51 1.27
CA PRO A 56 12.44 -11.97 2.67
C PRO A 56 13.77 -12.64 2.93
N GLU A 57 14.46 -12.20 4.00
CA GLU A 57 15.75 -12.79 4.37
C GLU A 57 15.58 -14.17 5.01
N GLY A 58 16.31 -15.16 4.49
CA GLY A 58 16.25 -16.53 4.99
C GLY A 58 15.10 -17.37 4.43
N ASP A 59 14.28 -16.82 3.55
CA ASP A 59 13.23 -17.55 2.85
C ASP A 59 13.84 -18.45 1.76
N ILE A 60 13.36 -19.70 1.69
CA ILE A 60 13.80 -20.70 0.72
C ILE A 60 12.85 -20.84 -0.49
N GLU A 61 11.73 -20.09 -0.49
CA GLU A 61 10.79 -20.11 -1.61
C GLU A 61 11.44 -19.51 -2.87
N THR A 62 11.16 -20.10 -4.02
CA THR A 62 11.75 -19.70 -5.31
C THR A 62 10.73 -19.22 -6.33
N LEU A 63 9.45 -19.19 -5.95
CA LEU A 63 8.33 -18.72 -6.79
C LEU A 63 7.43 -17.78 -5.97
N ARG A 64 7.96 -16.62 -5.56
CA ARG A 64 7.23 -15.60 -4.81
C ARG A 64 6.39 -14.75 -5.75
N PRO A 65 5.14 -14.48 -5.42
CA PRO A 65 4.41 -13.42 -6.10
C PRO A 65 5.18 -12.11 -6.01
N LEU A 66 5.18 -11.33 -7.09
CA LEU A 66 5.89 -10.05 -7.19
C LEU A 66 4.93 -8.88 -7.08
N ILE A 67 5.25 -7.90 -6.24
CA ILE A 67 4.53 -6.64 -6.16
C ILE A 67 5.46 -5.51 -6.62
N MET A 68 5.05 -4.80 -7.69
CA MET A 68 5.78 -3.66 -8.25
C MET A 68 5.17 -2.36 -7.74
N PHE A 69 5.99 -1.46 -7.18
CA PHE A 69 5.53 -0.20 -6.59
C PHE A 69 5.96 1.01 -7.43
N ALA A 70 5.02 1.89 -7.73
CA ALA A 70 5.24 3.22 -8.33
C ALA A 70 4.96 4.31 -7.30
N HIS A 71 5.96 5.16 -7.05
CA HIS A 71 5.86 6.26 -6.07
C HIS A 71 5.00 7.43 -6.58
N GLY A 72 4.54 8.27 -5.64
CA GLY A 72 3.86 9.53 -5.93
C GLY A 72 4.82 10.68 -6.31
N GLY A 73 4.26 11.90 -6.41
CA GLY A 73 5.03 13.11 -6.64
C GLY A 73 4.66 13.89 -7.89
N SER A 74 3.41 13.77 -8.35
CA SER A 74 2.82 14.54 -9.47
C SER A 74 3.64 14.47 -10.77
N PHE A 75 4.36 13.39 -11.02
CA PHE A 75 5.31 13.21 -12.12
C PHE A 75 6.45 14.25 -12.17
N ILE A 76 6.59 15.08 -11.16
CA ILE A 76 7.62 16.13 -11.07
C ILE A 76 8.71 15.77 -10.06
N GLY A 77 8.34 15.06 -8.99
CA GLY A 77 9.22 14.68 -7.90
C GLY A 77 8.99 13.24 -7.44
N GLY A 78 9.53 12.90 -6.26
CA GLY A 78 9.46 11.56 -5.71
C GLY A 78 10.61 10.65 -6.15
N SER A 79 10.66 9.46 -5.60
CA SER A 79 11.67 8.46 -5.95
C SER A 79 11.29 7.07 -5.47
N LYS A 80 11.88 6.03 -6.05
CA LYS A 80 11.77 4.64 -5.60
C LYS A 80 12.15 4.39 -4.14
N THR A 81 12.79 5.35 -3.50
CA THR A 81 13.14 5.32 -2.07
C THR A 81 12.22 6.19 -1.22
N GLY A 82 11.08 6.60 -1.75
CA GLY A 82 10.09 7.45 -1.09
C GLY A 82 9.42 6.78 0.12
N PRO A 83 8.99 7.59 1.11
CA PRO A 83 8.30 7.08 2.30
C PRO A 83 6.88 6.56 2.00
N ASP A 84 6.34 6.87 0.86
CA ASP A 84 5.04 6.44 0.35
C ASP A 84 5.02 4.99 -0.15
N VAL A 85 6.18 4.42 -0.53
CA VAL A 85 6.28 3.06 -1.10
C VAL A 85 7.21 2.13 -0.32
N VAL A 86 8.36 2.62 0.19
CA VAL A 86 9.37 1.76 0.83
C VAL A 86 8.86 0.99 2.06
N PRO A 87 8.04 1.58 2.95
CA PRO A 87 7.47 0.83 4.06
C PRO A 87 6.66 -0.38 3.60
N PHE A 88 5.81 -0.21 2.57
CA PHE A 88 5.05 -1.31 1.98
C PHE A 88 5.96 -2.36 1.33
N CYS A 89 6.97 -1.95 0.55
CA CYS A 89 7.94 -2.89 -0.01
C CYS A 89 8.55 -3.80 1.06
N ARG A 90 8.93 -3.22 2.19
CA ARG A 90 9.52 -3.98 3.31
C ARG A 90 8.52 -4.88 4.01
N ASP A 91 7.32 -4.40 4.28
CA ASP A 91 6.33 -5.18 5.01
C ASP A 91 5.81 -6.33 4.15
N PHE A 92 5.49 -6.11 2.87
CA PHE A 92 5.07 -7.19 1.98
C PHE A 92 6.19 -8.20 1.69
N ALA A 93 7.44 -7.76 1.61
CA ALA A 93 8.56 -8.71 1.56
C ALA A 93 8.63 -9.55 2.85
N ARG A 94 8.41 -8.96 4.03
CA ARG A 94 8.32 -9.71 5.30
C ARG A 94 7.11 -10.64 5.39
N MET A 95 6.08 -10.43 4.57
CA MET A 95 4.96 -11.36 4.43
C MET A 95 5.25 -12.52 3.47
N GLY A 96 6.39 -12.50 2.75
CA GLY A 96 6.81 -13.59 1.85
C GLY A 96 6.68 -13.29 0.37
N TYR A 97 6.31 -12.07 -0.04
CA TYR A 97 6.37 -11.62 -1.42
C TYR A 97 7.81 -11.26 -1.82
N ALA A 98 8.09 -11.22 -3.11
CA ALA A 98 9.12 -10.34 -3.65
C ALA A 98 8.47 -8.99 -3.95
N THR A 99 9.15 -7.87 -3.64
CA THR A 99 8.64 -6.55 -3.98
C THR A 99 9.69 -5.74 -4.71
N ALA A 100 9.27 -4.82 -5.57
CA ALA A 100 10.19 -3.93 -6.27
C ALA A 100 9.61 -2.51 -6.32
N SER A 101 10.45 -1.50 -6.05
CA SER A 101 10.10 -0.11 -6.20
C SER A 101 10.83 0.49 -7.39
N ILE A 102 10.12 1.08 -8.35
CA ILE A 102 10.70 1.62 -9.57
C ILE A 102 10.95 3.11 -9.51
N GLN A 103 12.03 3.56 -10.19
CA GLN A 103 12.19 4.94 -10.60
C GLN A 103 11.74 5.06 -12.04
N TYR A 104 10.68 5.80 -12.28
CA TYR A 104 10.18 6.13 -13.62
C TYR A 104 10.60 7.54 -14.03
N ARG A 105 10.54 7.88 -15.32
CA ARG A 105 10.92 9.21 -15.85
C ARG A 105 9.99 10.29 -15.33
N LEU A 106 10.59 11.27 -14.67
CA LEU A 106 9.90 12.44 -14.12
C LEU A 106 10.05 13.64 -15.06
N GLY A 107 9.10 14.55 -14.95
CA GLY A 107 9.12 15.88 -15.51
C GLY A 107 7.90 16.21 -16.37
N ILE A 108 7.27 17.34 -16.03
CA ILE A 108 6.24 18.00 -16.80
C ILE A 108 6.80 19.37 -17.19
N PRO A 109 6.93 19.69 -18.50
CA PRO A 109 7.36 21.01 -18.89
C PRO A 109 6.31 22.06 -18.47
N PHE A 110 6.76 23.15 -17.85
CA PHE A 110 5.87 24.24 -17.48
C PHE A 110 5.47 25.04 -18.72
N THR A 111 4.25 24.86 -19.18
CA THR A 111 3.61 25.57 -20.30
C THR A 111 2.32 26.23 -19.84
N PHE A 112 1.69 27.03 -20.69
CA PHE A 112 0.38 27.64 -20.37
C PHE A 112 -0.77 26.63 -20.44
N GLU A 113 -0.60 25.56 -21.20
CA GLU A 113 -1.53 24.45 -21.34
C GLU A 113 -0.81 23.19 -20.82
N LEU A 114 -1.37 22.54 -19.82
CA LEU A 114 -0.76 21.41 -19.13
C LEU A 114 -1.34 20.04 -19.50
N GLU A 115 -2.45 19.99 -20.21
CA GLU A 115 -3.10 18.75 -20.62
C GLU A 115 -2.11 17.81 -21.35
N LEU A 116 -1.56 18.25 -22.49
CA LEU A 116 -0.60 17.43 -23.24
C LEU A 116 0.64 17.05 -22.46
N PRO A 117 1.37 17.98 -21.78
CA PRO A 117 2.54 17.61 -21.00
C PRO A 117 2.28 16.65 -19.84
N ALA A 118 1.10 16.75 -19.20
CA ALA A 118 0.71 15.85 -18.13
C ALA A 118 0.35 14.46 -18.67
N THR A 119 -0.42 14.40 -19.76
CA THR A 119 -0.74 13.14 -20.45
C THR A 119 0.53 12.41 -20.92
N GLU A 120 1.47 13.13 -21.53
CA GLU A 120 2.78 12.55 -21.88
C GLU A 120 3.56 12.06 -20.68
N ALA A 121 3.46 12.70 -19.50
CA ALA A 121 4.14 12.25 -18.30
C ALA A 121 3.53 10.94 -17.76
N VAL A 122 2.20 10.77 -17.82
CA VAL A 122 1.52 9.51 -17.50
C VAL A 122 1.99 8.41 -18.44
N VAL A 123 2.02 8.67 -19.76
CA VAL A 123 2.48 7.72 -20.78
C VAL A 123 3.93 7.27 -20.50
N ARG A 124 4.85 8.21 -20.25
CA ARG A 124 6.23 7.88 -19.88
C ARG A 124 6.28 6.99 -18.63
N GLY A 125 5.46 7.29 -17.63
CA GLY A 125 5.40 6.55 -16.38
C GLY A 125 4.95 5.10 -16.55
N TYR A 126 3.83 4.86 -17.25
CA TYR A 126 3.36 3.49 -17.44
C TYR A 126 4.22 2.70 -18.45
N HIS A 127 4.81 3.34 -19.47
CA HIS A 127 5.81 2.68 -20.33
C HIS A 127 7.01 2.19 -19.54
N ASP A 128 7.48 2.97 -18.55
CA ASP A 128 8.60 2.58 -17.70
C ASP A 128 8.22 1.45 -16.75
N MET A 129 6.98 1.46 -16.18
CA MET A 129 6.47 0.35 -15.36
C MET A 129 6.34 -0.93 -16.21
N LYS A 130 5.76 -0.86 -17.41
CA LYS A 130 5.69 -2.00 -18.34
C LYS A 130 7.10 -2.57 -18.64
N ALA A 131 8.09 -1.71 -18.88
CA ALA A 131 9.47 -2.14 -19.09
C ALA A 131 10.09 -2.78 -17.85
N ALA A 132 9.77 -2.32 -16.64
CA ALA A 132 10.22 -2.92 -15.38
C ALA A 132 9.61 -4.33 -15.18
N ILE A 133 8.31 -4.50 -15.45
CA ILE A 133 7.63 -5.80 -15.41
C ILE A 133 8.27 -6.76 -16.41
N ARG A 134 8.49 -6.33 -17.66
CA ARG A 134 9.19 -7.11 -18.67
C ARG A 134 10.59 -7.51 -18.24
N TYR A 135 11.32 -6.59 -17.59
CA TYR A 135 12.65 -6.87 -17.02
C TYR A 135 12.59 -7.99 -16.00
N MET A 136 11.65 -7.94 -15.06
CA MET A 136 11.52 -8.97 -14.03
C MET A 136 11.21 -10.34 -14.64
N ARG A 137 10.33 -10.42 -15.63
CA ARG A 137 10.08 -11.66 -16.38
C ARG A 137 11.31 -12.17 -17.14
N LYS A 138 12.08 -11.25 -17.73
CA LYS A 138 13.34 -11.59 -18.39
C LYS A 138 14.34 -12.22 -17.43
N THR A 139 14.50 -11.70 -16.19
CA THR A 139 15.40 -12.29 -15.20
C THR A 139 15.03 -13.71 -14.83
N VAL A 140 13.73 -14.05 -14.83
CA VAL A 140 13.27 -15.43 -14.66
C VAL A 140 13.70 -16.32 -15.83
N ALA A 141 13.51 -15.84 -17.06
CA ALA A 141 13.73 -16.63 -18.26
C ALA A 141 15.21 -16.78 -18.62
N GLU A 142 16.03 -15.75 -18.41
CA GLU A 142 17.41 -15.70 -18.91
C GLU A 142 18.47 -15.76 -17.81
N ASP A 143 18.20 -15.22 -16.59
CA ASP A 143 19.20 -15.05 -15.55
C ASP A 143 19.04 -16.05 -14.39
N GLY A 144 18.20 -17.06 -14.54
CA GLY A 144 17.99 -18.13 -13.57
C GLY A 144 17.19 -17.70 -12.34
N ASN A 145 16.33 -16.67 -12.47
CA ASN A 145 15.42 -16.17 -11.43
C ASN A 145 16.14 -15.74 -10.12
N PRO A 146 17.01 -14.75 -10.19
CA PRO A 146 17.87 -14.38 -9.03
C PRO A 146 17.06 -13.90 -7.82
N HIS A 147 15.84 -13.40 -8.02
CA HIS A 147 14.96 -12.91 -6.96
C HIS A 147 13.90 -13.92 -6.51
N GLY A 148 13.86 -15.11 -7.15
CA GLY A 148 12.91 -16.18 -6.81
C GLY A 148 11.45 -15.74 -6.97
N ILE A 149 11.11 -15.07 -8.08
CA ILE A 149 9.76 -14.59 -8.37
C ILE A 149 8.94 -15.58 -9.17
N ASP A 150 7.64 -15.54 -8.99
CA ASP A 150 6.66 -16.19 -9.86
C ASP A 150 6.26 -15.19 -10.96
N SER A 151 6.70 -15.44 -12.20
CA SER A 151 6.44 -14.56 -13.35
C SER A 151 4.97 -14.52 -13.78
N ASP A 152 4.15 -15.45 -13.27
CA ASP A 152 2.72 -15.53 -13.57
C ASP A 152 1.86 -14.81 -12.50
N LYS A 153 2.49 -14.30 -11.42
CA LYS A 153 1.84 -13.59 -10.33
C LYS A 153 2.51 -12.26 -10.06
N ILE A 154 2.16 -11.27 -10.86
CA ILE A 154 2.70 -9.90 -10.75
C ILE A 154 1.56 -8.92 -10.49
N TYR A 155 1.72 -8.10 -9.46
CA TYR A 155 0.79 -7.07 -9.02
C TYR A 155 1.45 -5.70 -9.08
N VAL A 156 0.67 -4.66 -9.33
CA VAL A 156 1.18 -3.28 -9.35
C VAL A 156 0.46 -2.44 -8.30
N VAL A 157 1.23 -1.72 -7.50
CA VAL A 157 0.75 -0.77 -6.50
C VAL A 157 1.25 0.62 -6.87
N GLY A 158 0.33 1.56 -7.00
CA GLY A 158 0.66 2.95 -7.30
C GLY A 158 0.12 3.92 -6.28
N VAL A 159 0.94 4.91 -5.90
CA VAL A 159 0.55 5.98 -4.98
C VAL A 159 0.46 7.30 -5.74
N SER A 160 -0.68 8.01 -5.69
CA SER A 160 -0.86 9.32 -6.34
C SER A 160 -0.52 9.23 -7.85
N ALA A 161 0.51 9.93 -8.33
CA ALA A 161 1.02 9.78 -9.70
C ALA A 161 1.32 8.31 -10.07
N GLY A 162 1.81 7.50 -9.12
CA GLY A 162 1.96 6.06 -9.30
C GLY A 162 0.64 5.33 -9.48
N GLY A 163 -0.45 5.81 -8.86
CA GLY A 163 -1.80 5.31 -9.06
C GLY A 163 -2.27 5.50 -10.50
N PHE A 164 -2.00 6.67 -11.10
CA PHE A 164 -2.22 6.88 -12.54
C PHE A 164 -1.43 5.87 -13.38
N ILE A 165 -0.17 5.61 -13.03
CA ILE A 165 0.65 4.61 -13.73
C ILE A 165 -0.01 3.22 -13.66
N ALA A 166 -0.45 2.78 -12.48
CA ALA A 166 -1.04 1.48 -12.28
C ALA A 166 -2.36 1.31 -13.06
N LEU A 167 -3.23 2.32 -12.99
CA LEU A 167 -4.54 2.33 -13.65
C LEU A 167 -4.41 2.33 -15.18
N HIS A 168 -3.58 3.22 -15.76
CA HIS A 168 -3.40 3.28 -17.21
C HIS A 168 -2.64 2.06 -17.76
N LEU A 169 -1.75 1.45 -16.96
CA LEU A 169 -1.08 0.22 -17.35
C LEU A 169 -2.07 -0.94 -17.54
N ALA A 170 -3.08 -1.03 -16.67
CA ALA A 170 -4.03 -2.12 -16.63
C ALA A 170 -5.20 -1.92 -17.60
N TYR A 171 -5.74 -0.70 -17.66
CA TYR A 171 -7.05 -0.45 -18.28
C TYR A 171 -7.01 0.33 -19.59
N MET A 172 -5.88 0.91 -19.97
CA MET A 172 -5.71 1.49 -21.29
C MET A 172 -5.04 0.46 -22.19
N ASP A 173 -5.80 -0.46 -22.76
CA ASP A 173 -5.33 -1.64 -23.49
C ASP A 173 -5.74 -1.67 -24.99
N ASP A 174 -6.63 -0.77 -25.43
CA ASP A 174 -6.94 -0.55 -26.85
C ASP A 174 -6.29 0.75 -27.37
N GLU A 175 -5.72 0.72 -28.57
CA GLU A 175 -5.16 1.92 -29.22
C GLU A 175 -6.20 3.04 -29.40
N ALA A 176 -7.50 2.70 -29.42
CA ALA A 176 -8.58 3.68 -29.51
C ALA A 176 -8.78 4.50 -28.22
N GLU A 177 -8.24 4.05 -27.11
CA GLU A 177 -8.29 4.71 -25.79
C GLU A 177 -7.16 5.73 -25.61
N LEU A 178 -6.16 5.68 -26.49
CA LEU A 178 -5.10 6.68 -26.49
C LEU A 178 -5.68 8.07 -26.80
N PRO A 179 -5.42 9.08 -25.95
CA PRO A 179 -5.87 10.44 -26.20
C PRO A 179 -5.38 10.98 -27.56
N GLU A 180 -6.29 11.54 -28.38
CA GLU A 180 -5.98 12.07 -29.72
C GLU A 180 -4.90 13.17 -29.71
N ILE A 181 -4.69 13.82 -28.55
CA ILE A 181 -3.67 14.86 -28.37
C ILE A 181 -2.24 14.30 -28.37
N LEU A 182 -2.05 12.98 -28.12
CA LEU A 182 -0.74 12.35 -28.04
C LEU A 182 -0.12 12.11 -29.42
N ASP A 183 1.18 12.40 -29.53
CA ASP A 183 2.01 11.99 -30.66
C ASP A 183 3.03 10.92 -30.20
N LEU A 184 2.65 9.65 -30.37
CA LEU A 184 3.49 8.51 -30.00
C LEU A 184 4.64 8.25 -31.00
N THR A 185 4.92 9.16 -31.93
CA THR A 185 6.12 9.13 -32.78
C THR A 185 7.28 9.92 -32.20
N LEU A 186 7.04 10.71 -31.14
CA LEU A 186 8.05 11.49 -30.46
C LEU A 186 8.99 10.62 -29.63
N ASP A 187 10.25 11.00 -29.61
CA ASP A 187 11.29 10.34 -28.79
C ASP A 187 10.85 10.24 -27.32
N GLY A 188 10.93 9.05 -26.75
CA GLY A 188 10.54 8.75 -25.39
C GLY A 188 9.06 8.44 -25.17
N LEU A 189 8.22 8.49 -26.22
CA LEU A 189 6.81 8.10 -26.23
C LEU A 189 6.52 6.98 -27.22
N THR A 190 7.51 6.57 -28.02
CA THR A 190 7.38 5.50 -29.01
C THR A 190 7.06 4.14 -28.40
N GLY A 191 6.53 3.23 -29.24
CA GLY A 191 6.21 1.87 -28.84
C GLY A 191 4.72 1.59 -28.56
N GLY A 192 3.82 2.54 -28.90
CA GLY A 192 2.38 2.37 -28.72
C GLY A 192 2.01 2.19 -27.24
N LEU A 193 1.04 1.33 -26.97
CA LEU A 193 0.60 0.99 -25.62
C LEU A 193 1.69 0.29 -24.76
N GLU A 194 2.63 -0.42 -25.40
CA GLU A 194 3.67 -1.16 -24.70
C GLU A 194 4.88 -0.31 -24.32
N GLY A 195 5.12 0.76 -25.05
CA GLY A 195 6.33 1.56 -24.93
C GLY A 195 7.62 0.82 -25.26
N ASP A 196 8.70 1.57 -25.42
CA ASP A 196 10.01 1.06 -25.80
C ASP A 196 11.11 1.31 -24.75
N SER A 197 10.76 1.52 -23.48
CA SER A 197 11.70 1.73 -22.37
C SER A 197 12.56 0.51 -22.04
N GLY A 198 12.36 -0.62 -22.72
CA GLY A 198 13.24 -1.79 -22.64
C GLY A 198 12.51 -3.14 -22.57
N ASN A 199 13.32 -4.21 -22.72
CA ASN A 199 12.96 -5.60 -22.52
C ASN A 199 11.78 -6.09 -23.40
N SER A 200 11.71 -5.64 -24.67
CA SER A 200 10.72 -6.11 -25.63
C SER A 200 10.78 -7.64 -25.81
N GLY A 201 9.62 -8.26 -26.02
CA GLY A 201 9.49 -9.70 -26.21
C GLY A 201 9.10 -10.47 -24.94
N TYR A 202 8.97 -9.80 -23.79
CA TYR A 202 8.35 -10.32 -22.58
C TYR A 202 7.00 -9.62 -22.37
N SER A 203 6.04 -10.29 -21.71
CA SER A 203 4.75 -9.71 -21.38
C SER A 203 4.89 -8.64 -20.29
N SER A 204 4.08 -7.58 -20.38
CA SER A 204 3.88 -6.56 -19.33
C SER A 204 2.58 -6.74 -18.57
N GLU A 205 1.81 -7.81 -18.86
CA GLU A 205 0.54 -8.12 -18.16
C GLU A 205 0.73 -8.25 -16.64
N VAL A 206 -0.31 -7.92 -15.90
CA VAL A 206 -0.36 -8.03 -14.44
C VAL A 206 -1.61 -8.80 -14.01
N ASN A 207 -1.73 -9.15 -12.73
CA ASN A 207 -2.84 -9.95 -12.24
C ASN A 207 -3.82 -9.15 -11.37
N ALA A 208 -3.43 -7.98 -10.90
CA ALA A 208 -4.27 -7.00 -10.24
C ALA A 208 -3.48 -5.72 -9.99
N ILE A 209 -4.21 -4.66 -9.71
CA ILE A 209 -3.63 -3.37 -9.32
C ILE A 209 -4.16 -2.89 -7.98
N VAL A 210 -3.35 -2.07 -7.31
CA VAL A 210 -3.75 -1.31 -6.14
C VAL A 210 -3.49 0.18 -6.43
N ASN A 211 -4.55 0.94 -6.36
CA ASN A 211 -4.56 2.38 -6.58
C ASN A 211 -4.71 3.11 -5.24
N ILE A 212 -3.72 3.90 -4.85
CA ILE A 212 -3.77 4.71 -3.63
C ILE A 212 -3.82 6.19 -4.02
N CYS A 213 -4.98 6.82 -3.90
CA CYS A 213 -5.21 8.24 -4.21
C CYS A 213 -4.77 8.63 -5.65
N GLY A 214 -4.97 7.75 -6.63
CA GLY A 214 -4.75 8.02 -8.05
C GLY A 214 -6.08 8.17 -8.79
N ALA A 215 -5.98 8.41 -10.11
CA ALA A 215 -7.11 8.53 -11.02
C ALA A 215 -6.75 7.98 -12.41
N ILE A 216 -7.77 7.75 -13.24
CA ILE A 216 -7.65 7.34 -14.63
C ILE A 216 -8.19 8.43 -15.56
N GLY A 217 -7.77 8.43 -16.82
CA GLY A 217 -8.25 9.40 -17.81
C GLY A 217 -9.73 9.23 -18.13
N ASP A 218 -10.21 8.00 -18.22
CA ASP A 218 -11.61 7.66 -18.46
C ASP A 218 -11.92 6.29 -17.85
N ALA A 219 -12.86 6.25 -16.91
CA ALA A 219 -13.27 4.99 -16.25
C ALA A 219 -14.02 4.04 -17.20
N GLU A 220 -14.55 4.53 -18.34
CA GLU A 220 -15.20 3.68 -19.34
C GLU A 220 -14.25 2.68 -20.01
N TRP A 221 -12.93 2.86 -19.89
CA TRP A 221 -11.95 1.87 -20.33
C TRP A 221 -12.02 0.56 -19.50
N ILE A 222 -12.54 0.63 -18.29
CA ILE A 222 -12.64 -0.55 -17.40
C ILE A 222 -13.75 -1.49 -17.88
N ASN A 223 -13.41 -2.75 -18.11
CA ASN A 223 -14.27 -3.81 -18.59
C ASN A 223 -14.30 -5.04 -17.63
N SER A 224 -15.23 -5.96 -17.84
CA SER A 224 -15.43 -7.14 -16.98
C SER A 224 -14.28 -8.15 -16.98
N ASP A 225 -13.45 -8.13 -18.01
CA ASP A 225 -12.37 -9.11 -18.26
C ASP A 225 -11.00 -8.57 -17.80
N ASP A 226 -10.96 -7.33 -17.30
CA ASP A 226 -9.73 -6.67 -16.86
C ASP A 226 -9.26 -7.15 -15.50
N GLU A 227 -8.13 -6.64 -15.05
CA GLU A 227 -7.50 -6.98 -13.80
C GLU A 227 -8.27 -6.44 -12.59
N PRO A 228 -8.44 -7.23 -11.53
CA PRO A 228 -9.01 -6.77 -10.27
C PRO A 228 -8.34 -5.52 -9.72
N VAL A 229 -9.13 -4.64 -9.09
CA VAL A 229 -8.63 -3.39 -8.49
C VAL A 229 -8.97 -3.27 -7.01
N LEU A 230 -7.98 -2.79 -6.24
CA LEU A 230 -8.21 -2.27 -4.90
C LEU A 230 -7.88 -0.78 -4.91
N SER A 231 -8.83 0.06 -4.51
CA SER A 231 -8.63 1.51 -4.41
C SER A 231 -8.70 2.01 -2.98
N PHE A 232 -7.88 3.04 -2.68
CA PHE A 232 -7.92 3.81 -1.44
C PHE A 232 -8.01 5.30 -1.78
N HIS A 233 -8.96 6.04 -1.20
CA HIS A 233 -9.05 7.48 -1.47
C HIS A 233 -9.79 8.23 -0.35
N GLY A 234 -9.36 9.45 -0.07
CA GLY A 234 -10.05 10.35 0.85
C GLY A 234 -11.01 11.29 0.10
N PRO A 235 -12.27 11.46 0.56
CA PRO A 235 -13.25 12.32 -0.12
C PRO A 235 -12.91 13.81 -0.04
N PHE A 236 -11.94 14.20 0.79
CA PHE A 236 -11.43 15.58 0.88
C PHE A 236 -10.07 15.76 0.19
N ASP A 237 -9.73 14.87 -0.73
CA ASP A 237 -8.50 14.99 -1.52
C ASP A 237 -8.60 16.22 -2.44
N THR A 238 -7.70 17.18 -2.25
CA THR A 238 -7.61 18.42 -3.04
C THR A 238 -6.48 18.38 -4.07
N VAL A 239 -5.80 17.24 -4.19
CA VAL A 239 -4.67 17.04 -5.11
C VAL A 239 -5.10 16.19 -6.31
N VAL A 240 -5.74 15.04 -6.04
CA VAL A 240 -6.32 14.15 -7.05
C VAL A 240 -7.82 14.05 -6.80
N PRO A 241 -8.68 14.27 -7.81
CA PRO A 241 -10.12 14.13 -7.69
C PRO A 241 -10.55 12.75 -7.13
N TYR A 242 -11.48 12.78 -6.17
CA TYR A 242 -12.11 11.59 -5.62
C TYR A 242 -13.11 10.95 -6.58
N GLY A 243 -13.88 11.78 -7.27
CA GLY A 243 -14.85 11.42 -8.30
C GLY A 243 -14.39 11.84 -9.69
N SER A 244 -15.34 12.13 -10.59
CA SER A 244 -15.08 12.63 -11.95
C SER A 244 -15.03 14.15 -11.93
N GLU A 245 -13.84 14.73 -11.98
CA GLU A 245 -13.61 16.18 -11.89
C GLU A 245 -12.35 16.61 -12.62
N GLU A 246 -12.21 17.93 -12.84
CA GLU A 246 -10.99 18.53 -13.38
C GLU A 246 -9.84 18.46 -12.35
N LEU A 247 -8.69 17.91 -12.78
CA LEU A 247 -7.44 17.86 -12.00
C LEU A 247 -6.76 19.23 -12.02
N TYR A 248 -6.29 19.69 -10.87
CA TYR A 248 -5.54 20.95 -10.73
C TYR A 248 -4.13 20.72 -10.20
N LEU A 249 -3.12 21.08 -10.99
CA LEU A 249 -1.73 21.09 -10.51
C LEU A 249 -1.53 22.27 -9.55
N PHE A 250 -0.93 21.98 -8.38
CA PHE A 250 -0.75 22.94 -7.28
C PHE A 250 -2.07 23.61 -6.82
N GLY A 251 -3.20 22.92 -6.98
CA GLY A 251 -4.51 23.38 -6.53
C GLY A 251 -5.09 24.58 -7.28
N SER A 252 -4.50 25.01 -8.41
CA SER A 252 -4.96 26.21 -9.11
C SER A 252 -4.74 26.23 -10.62
N ILE A 253 -3.91 25.35 -11.16
CA ILE A 253 -3.63 25.30 -12.59
C ILE A 253 -4.38 24.10 -13.17
N PRO A 254 -5.42 24.31 -14.00
CA PRO A 254 -6.19 23.23 -14.59
C PRO A 254 -5.31 22.37 -15.48
N VAL A 255 -5.53 21.07 -15.49
CA VAL A 255 -4.77 20.10 -16.27
C VAL A 255 -5.67 19.39 -17.26
N LEU A 256 -6.54 18.50 -16.78
CA LEU A 256 -7.52 17.74 -17.58
C LEU A 256 -8.57 17.13 -16.64
N ASP A 257 -9.71 16.70 -17.21
CA ASP A 257 -10.69 15.90 -16.49
C ASP A 257 -10.15 14.49 -16.25
N VAL A 258 -10.42 13.94 -15.07
CA VAL A 258 -10.03 12.58 -14.69
C VAL A 258 -11.10 11.92 -13.84
N ASP A 259 -11.11 10.60 -13.80
CA ASP A 259 -11.97 9.78 -12.97
C ASP A 259 -11.20 9.22 -11.77
N GLY A 260 -11.58 9.66 -10.57
CA GLY A 260 -11.00 9.23 -9.32
C GLY A 260 -11.56 7.89 -8.84
N SER A 261 -11.09 7.46 -7.67
CA SER A 261 -11.37 6.11 -7.14
C SER A 261 -12.86 5.81 -6.94
N ALA A 262 -13.70 6.80 -6.64
CA ALA A 262 -15.14 6.58 -6.51
C ALA A 262 -15.78 6.23 -7.87
N THR A 263 -15.44 6.97 -8.93
CA THR A 263 -15.93 6.68 -10.29
C THR A 263 -15.39 5.34 -10.80
N ILE A 264 -14.12 5.03 -10.52
CA ILE A 264 -13.49 3.73 -10.85
C ILE A 264 -14.24 2.58 -10.17
N SER A 265 -14.56 2.71 -8.87
CA SER A 265 -15.29 1.69 -8.13
C SER A 265 -16.70 1.49 -8.65
N ASP A 266 -17.43 2.59 -8.91
CA ASP A 266 -18.78 2.54 -9.49
C ASP A 266 -18.76 1.82 -10.85
N ARG A 267 -17.78 2.13 -11.69
CA ARG A 267 -17.62 1.48 -13.00
C ARG A 267 -17.27 -0.01 -12.88
N ALA A 268 -16.33 -0.35 -12.00
CA ALA A 268 -15.96 -1.76 -11.74
C ALA A 268 -17.17 -2.59 -11.28
N ASP A 269 -18.00 -2.02 -10.39
CA ASP A 269 -19.26 -2.66 -9.95
C ASP A 269 -20.25 -2.82 -11.11
N GLU A 270 -20.39 -1.80 -11.96
CA GLU A 270 -21.30 -1.83 -13.13
C GLU A 270 -20.95 -2.98 -14.09
N VAL A 271 -19.67 -3.17 -14.38
CA VAL A 271 -19.20 -4.23 -15.29
C VAL A 271 -18.99 -5.58 -14.61
N GLY A 272 -19.06 -5.63 -13.28
CA GLY A 272 -18.89 -6.86 -12.49
C GLY A 272 -17.43 -7.28 -12.33
N LEU A 273 -16.50 -6.31 -12.42
CA LEU A 273 -15.09 -6.53 -12.13
C LEU A 273 -14.87 -6.68 -10.62
N LEU A 274 -14.01 -7.61 -10.20
CA LEU A 274 -13.64 -7.72 -8.79
C LEU A 274 -12.93 -6.44 -8.34
N ASN A 275 -13.57 -5.70 -7.43
CA ASN A 275 -12.99 -4.50 -6.85
C ASN A 275 -13.19 -4.43 -5.34
N CYS A 276 -12.29 -3.72 -4.66
CA CYS A 276 -12.42 -3.27 -3.29
C CYS A 276 -12.16 -1.77 -3.24
N PHE A 277 -12.92 -1.04 -2.44
CA PHE A 277 -12.71 0.39 -2.27
C PHE A 277 -12.77 0.78 -0.79
N GLU A 278 -11.64 1.20 -0.23
CA GLU A 278 -11.54 1.75 1.12
C GLU A 278 -11.57 3.28 1.07
N ILE A 279 -12.54 3.86 1.73
CA ILE A 279 -12.70 5.30 1.85
C ILE A 279 -11.95 5.77 3.09
N TYR A 280 -10.94 6.62 2.91
CA TYR A 280 -10.28 7.29 4.02
C TYR A 280 -11.17 8.41 4.56
N GLU A 281 -12.11 8.05 5.44
CA GLU A 281 -13.08 8.97 6.01
C GLU A 281 -12.41 10.24 6.58
N ASP A 282 -12.97 11.40 6.24
CA ASP A 282 -12.48 12.71 6.67
C ASP A 282 -11.01 13.04 6.30
N GLN A 283 -10.44 12.34 5.31
CA GLN A 283 -9.05 12.54 4.90
C GLN A 283 -8.93 13.16 3.51
N GLY A 284 -7.75 13.77 3.28
CA GLY A 284 -7.29 14.25 1.99
C GLY A 284 -6.32 13.28 1.32
N HIS A 285 -5.30 13.85 0.66
CA HIS A 285 -4.35 13.11 -0.16
C HIS A 285 -3.36 12.28 0.66
N VAL A 286 -3.20 10.99 0.32
CA VAL A 286 -2.20 10.02 0.82
C VAL A 286 -2.00 10.00 2.35
N PRO A 287 -3.06 9.87 3.18
CA PRO A 287 -2.94 9.98 4.62
C PRO A 287 -2.07 8.89 5.26
N HIS A 288 -1.83 7.78 4.58
CA HIS A 288 -0.99 6.67 5.05
C HIS A 288 0.50 7.05 5.22
N VAL A 289 0.96 8.14 4.57
CA VAL A 289 2.37 8.57 4.68
C VAL A 289 2.68 9.16 6.04
N ASP A 290 1.77 9.96 6.59
CA ASP A 290 2.00 10.71 7.83
C ASP A 290 1.21 10.18 9.04
N ASN A 291 0.34 9.18 8.82
CA ASN A 291 -0.52 8.63 9.86
C ASN A 291 -0.44 7.10 9.91
N ALA A 292 0.08 6.59 11.02
CA ALA A 292 0.29 5.15 11.22
C ALA A 292 -1.01 4.32 11.18
N GLN A 293 -2.14 4.88 11.62
CA GLN A 293 -3.42 4.18 11.57
C GLN A 293 -3.86 3.94 10.12
N PHE A 294 -3.77 4.97 9.26
CA PHE A 294 -4.09 4.81 7.83
C PHE A 294 -3.08 3.92 7.12
N TYR A 295 -1.80 3.97 7.52
CA TYR A 295 -0.81 3.02 7.00
C TYR A 295 -1.17 1.57 7.35
N ASP A 296 -1.53 1.29 8.61
CA ASP A 296 -1.89 -0.05 9.06
C ASP A 296 -3.17 -0.54 8.40
N THR A 297 -4.19 0.32 8.25
CA THR A 297 -5.42 0.02 7.50
C THR A 297 -5.12 -0.32 6.05
N THR A 298 -4.37 0.53 5.34
CA THR A 298 -3.98 0.31 3.95
C THR A 298 -3.25 -1.01 3.77
N ARG A 299 -2.25 -1.27 4.63
CA ARG A 299 -1.47 -2.51 4.60
C ARG A 299 -2.35 -3.74 4.84
N ALA A 300 -3.27 -3.69 5.80
CA ALA A 300 -4.13 -4.82 6.16
C ALA A 300 -5.10 -5.18 5.02
N ILE A 301 -5.77 -4.19 4.43
CA ILE A 301 -6.68 -4.42 3.29
C ILE A 301 -5.91 -4.88 2.05
N MET A 302 -4.76 -4.26 1.74
CA MET A 302 -3.88 -4.73 0.66
C MET A 302 -3.44 -6.17 0.87
N SER A 303 -3.09 -6.54 2.12
CA SER A 303 -2.71 -7.91 2.47
C SER A 303 -3.86 -8.88 2.24
N SER A 304 -5.08 -8.54 2.68
CA SER A 304 -6.28 -9.36 2.43
C SER A 304 -6.53 -9.54 0.94
N PHE A 305 -6.53 -8.45 0.17
CA PHE A 305 -6.79 -8.47 -1.27
C PHE A 305 -5.74 -9.30 -2.04
N LEU A 306 -4.46 -8.99 -1.86
CA LEU A 306 -3.38 -9.66 -2.58
C LEU A 306 -3.21 -11.13 -2.16
N SER A 307 -3.38 -11.45 -0.86
CA SER A 307 -3.29 -12.84 -0.41
C SER A 307 -4.45 -13.69 -0.92
N HIS A 308 -5.67 -13.14 -1.04
CA HIS A 308 -6.79 -13.82 -1.70
C HIS A 308 -6.48 -14.17 -3.16
N LEU A 309 -5.87 -13.26 -3.90
CA LEU A 309 -5.50 -13.50 -5.32
C LEU A 309 -4.37 -14.53 -5.47
N VAL A 310 -3.47 -14.60 -4.50
CA VAL A 310 -2.41 -15.62 -4.46
C VAL A 310 -2.95 -16.97 -4.01
N CYS A 311 -3.84 -16.95 -3.02
CA CYS A 311 -4.37 -18.10 -2.27
C CYS A 311 -5.89 -17.99 -2.18
N PRO A 312 -6.65 -18.47 -3.17
CA PRO A 312 -8.10 -18.25 -3.25
C PRO A 312 -8.92 -18.85 -2.08
N GLU A 313 -8.31 -19.71 -1.26
CA GLU A 313 -8.89 -20.21 -0.03
C GLU A 313 -8.90 -19.17 1.11
N ILE A 314 -8.09 -18.12 1.03
CA ILE A 314 -8.13 -16.97 1.95
C ILE A 314 -9.36 -16.15 1.60
N VAL A 315 -10.20 -15.89 2.59
CA VAL A 315 -11.41 -15.07 2.39
C VAL A 315 -11.01 -13.63 2.14
N LEU A 316 -11.52 -13.06 1.04
CA LEU A 316 -11.33 -11.63 0.75
C LEU A 316 -12.12 -10.81 1.76
N ASP A 317 -11.44 -9.90 2.44
CA ASP A 317 -12.04 -8.87 3.29
C ASP A 317 -11.60 -7.51 2.75
N CYS A 318 -12.54 -6.79 2.15
CA CYS A 318 -12.33 -5.45 1.60
C CYS A 318 -12.54 -4.35 2.64
N GLU A 319 -13.05 -4.69 3.82
CA GLU A 319 -13.29 -3.76 4.91
C GLU A 319 -12.29 -4.07 6.04
N TYR A 320 -11.47 -3.09 6.39
CA TYR A 320 -10.72 -3.18 7.64
C TYR A 320 -11.69 -2.90 8.80
N SER A 321 -12.45 -3.90 9.19
CA SER A 321 -12.97 -3.92 10.54
C SER A 321 -11.79 -4.25 11.45
N GLU A 322 -11.40 -3.35 12.38
CA GLU A 322 -10.76 -3.85 13.59
C GLU A 322 -11.66 -4.99 14.08
N VAL A 323 -11.27 -6.21 13.76
CA VAL A 323 -11.94 -7.38 14.32
C VAL A 323 -11.68 -7.29 15.80
N ILE A 324 -12.64 -6.72 16.51
CA ILE A 324 -12.82 -7.09 17.90
C ILE A 324 -13.13 -8.57 17.79
N ASP A 325 -12.09 -9.40 17.86
CA ASP A 325 -12.21 -10.84 17.88
C ASP A 325 -13.06 -11.20 19.12
N LEU A 326 -14.38 -11.28 18.91
CA LEU A 326 -15.31 -11.79 19.90
C LEU A 326 -15.25 -13.33 19.98
N SER A 327 -14.35 -13.98 19.25
CA SER A 327 -14.04 -15.37 19.51
C SER A 327 -13.38 -15.45 20.89
N ILE A 328 -14.09 -16.02 21.82
CA ILE A 328 -13.56 -16.48 23.12
C ILE A 328 -12.61 -17.67 22.86
N SER A 329 -11.52 -17.42 22.17
CA SER A 329 -10.28 -18.13 22.40
C SER A 329 -9.67 -17.42 23.60
N SER A 330 -9.39 -18.15 24.64
CA SER A 330 -8.72 -17.69 25.85
C SER A 330 -7.38 -17.04 25.48
N VAL A 331 -7.43 -15.79 24.99
CA VAL A 331 -6.28 -14.91 24.96
C VAL A 331 -5.99 -14.65 26.42
N SER A 332 -4.84 -15.05 26.87
CA SER A 332 -4.32 -14.63 28.17
C SER A 332 -4.34 -13.10 28.20
N HIS A 333 -5.38 -12.55 28.79
CA HIS A 333 -5.43 -11.14 29.15
C HIS A 333 -4.34 -10.94 30.17
N GLY A 334 -3.24 -10.36 29.81
CA GLY A 334 -2.20 -10.12 30.77
C GLY A 334 -0.81 -9.77 30.27
N ASP A 335 -0.56 -9.72 28.95
CA ASP A 335 0.81 -9.50 28.48
C ASP A 335 1.14 -8.05 28.07
N LYS A 336 0.16 -7.10 28.10
CA LYS A 336 0.40 -5.71 27.72
C LYS A 336 -0.28 -4.72 28.65
N PHE A 337 0.39 -3.55 28.84
CA PHE A 337 -0.21 -2.40 29.53
C PHE A 337 -1.04 -1.60 28.54
N GLU A 338 -2.37 -1.58 28.72
CA GLU A 338 -3.35 -0.93 27.84
C GLU A 338 -4.40 -0.16 28.61
N ILE A 339 -4.98 0.88 28.00
CA ILE A 339 -6.02 1.69 28.62
C ILE A 339 -7.16 1.92 27.62
N TYR A 340 -8.42 1.74 28.06
CA TYR A 340 -9.58 1.96 27.20
C TYR A 340 -10.87 2.23 28.02
N PRO A 341 -11.91 2.87 27.42
CA PRO A 341 -11.82 3.57 26.15
C PRO A 341 -10.89 4.79 26.23
N ASN A 342 -10.29 5.16 25.11
CA ASN A 342 -9.44 6.35 25.03
C ASN A 342 -9.64 7.00 23.65
N PRO A 343 -10.34 8.12 23.54
CA PRO A 343 -10.80 9.02 24.65
C PRO A 343 -11.87 8.43 25.57
N THR A 344 -11.96 9.00 26.77
CA THR A 344 -12.98 8.63 27.77
C THR A 344 -13.55 9.87 28.47
N SER A 345 -14.78 9.76 28.99
CA SER A 345 -15.46 10.83 29.78
C SER A 345 -15.76 10.43 31.21
N GLU A 346 -15.93 9.15 31.50
CA GLU A 346 -16.41 8.69 32.82
C GLU A 346 -15.59 7.55 33.40
N LEU A 347 -15.38 6.46 32.65
CA LEU A 347 -14.73 5.25 33.10
C LEU A 347 -13.53 4.92 32.23
N LEU A 348 -12.40 4.64 32.84
CA LEU A 348 -11.19 4.14 32.22
C LEU A 348 -10.90 2.74 32.74
N ILE A 349 -10.76 1.77 31.85
CA ILE A 349 -10.27 0.43 32.16
C ILE A 349 -8.79 0.39 31.84
N ILE A 350 -8.00 -0.14 32.77
CA ILE A 350 -6.54 -0.24 32.68
C ILE A 350 -6.18 -1.70 32.80
N ASN A 351 -5.69 -2.31 31.73
CA ASN A 351 -5.14 -3.67 31.71
C ASN A 351 -3.62 -3.63 31.84
N PHE A 352 -3.07 -4.60 32.51
CA PHE A 352 -1.62 -4.71 32.70
C PHE A 352 -1.19 -6.18 32.83
N PRO A 353 0.07 -6.51 32.48
CA PRO A 353 0.63 -7.85 32.68
C PRO A 353 0.54 -8.28 34.13
N VAL A 354 0.20 -9.54 34.34
CA VAL A 354 0.16 -10.11 35.71
C VAL A 354 1.51 -9.94 36.40
N ALA A 355 1.48 -9.31 37.57
CA ALA A 355 2.65 -9.13 38.39
C ALA A 355 2.58 -10.02 39.62
N SER A 356 3.71 -10.63 40.00
CA SER A 356 3.85 -11.38 41.25
C SER A 356 3.95 -10.51 42.48
N GLU A 357 4.24 -9.21 42.29
CA GLU A 357 4.39 -8.22 43.35
C GLU A 357 3.40 -7.06 43.14
N THR A 358 3.24 -6.22 44.15
CA THR A 358 2.42 -5.02 44.09
C THR A 358 2.99 -4.05 43.04
N SER A 359 2.15 -3.55 42.15
CA SER A 359 2.50 -2.50 41.19
C SER A 359 1.67 -1.21 41.44
N GLU A 360 1.97 -0.16 40.71
CA GLU A 360 1.33 1.15 40.94
C GLU A 360 0.92 1.76 39.59
N ILE A 361 -0.30 2.30 39.55
CA ILE A 361 -0.75 3.16 38.44
C ILE A 361 -0.73 4.62 38.93
N ARG A 362 -0.14 5.51 38.13
CA ARG A 362 -0.21 6.95 38.33
C ARG A 362 -0.77 7.64 37.09
N ILE A 363 -1.68 8.58 37.31
CA ILE A 363 -2.14 9.48 36.27
C ILE A 363 -1.52 10.87 36.51
N VAL A 364 -0.85 11.39 35.50
CA VAL A 364 -0.24 12.73 35.54
C VAL A 364 -0.84 13.63 34.47
N ASP A 365 -1.01 14.88 34.77
CA ASP A 365 -1.47 15.89 33.80
C ASP A 365 -0.37 16.33 32.83
N ALA A 366 -0.70 17.18 31.87
CA ALA A 366 0.23 17.71 30.88
C ALA A 366 1.43 18.49 31.45
N LEU A 367 1.37 18.89 32.71
CA LEU A 367 2.44 19.58 33.45
C LEU A 367 3.26 18.62 34.32
N GLY A 368 2.97 17.30 34.25
CA GLY A 368 3.64 16.26 35.03
C GLY A 368 3.16 16.17 36.51
N ARG A 369 2.09 16.84 36.87
CA ARG A 369 1.53 16.79 38.24
C ARG A 369 0.68 15.54 38.38
N GLU A 370 0.89 14.77 39.45
CA GLU A 370 0.10 13.61 39.78
C GLU A 370 -1.36 14.01 40.09
N VAL A 371 -2.32 13.39 39.41
CA VAL A 371 -3.75 13.63 39.55
C VAL A 371 -4.42 12.49 40.29
N GLU A 372 -3.93 11.23 40.06
CA GLU A 372 -4.48 10.04 40.70
C GLU A 372 -3.38 8.98 40.88
N ARG A 373 -3.54 8.12 41.91
CA ARG A 373 -2.63 7.02 42.22
C ARG A 373 -3.41 5.81 42.70
N LEU A 374 -3.17 4.65 42.08
CA LEU A 374 -3.78 3.37 42.43
C LEU A 374 -2.68 2.35 42.78
N SER A 375 -2.86 1.64 43.87
CA SER A 375 -2.02 0.48 44.21
C SER A 375 -2.68 -0.79 43.67
N ILE A 376 -1.96 -1.55 42.89
CA ILE A 376 -2.45 -2.76 42.22
C ILE A 376 -1.97 -3.99 42.98
N SER A 377 -2.92 -4.81 43.40
CA SER A 377 -2.61 -6.05 44.12
C SER A 377 -1.91 -7.09 43.22
N PRO A 378 -1.04 -7.94 43.76
CA PRO A 378 -0.47 -9.06 43.03
C PRO A 378 -1.54 -9.91 42.33
N LEU A 379 -1.19 -10.45 41.17
CA LEU A 379 -2.04 -11.33 40.34
C LEU A 379 -3.31 -10.63 39.75
N SER A 380 -3.41 -9.30 39.88
CA SER A 380 -4.45 -8.55 39.17
C SER A 380 -4.04 -8.37 37.71
N GLU A 381 -5.04 -8.38 36.80
CA GLU A 381 -4.87 -8.20 35.36
C GLU A 381 -5.46 -6.87 34.85
N SER A 382 -6.36 -6.28 35.62
CA SER A 382 -7.01 -5.03 35.28
C SER A 382 -7.47 -4.24 36.50
N THR A 383 -7.72 -2.95 36.28
CA THR A 383 -8.42 -2.07 37.26
C THR A 383 -9.27 -1.06 36.54
N GLU A 384 -10.28 -0.54 37.22
CA GLU A 384 -11.16 0.52 36.71
C GLU A 384 -10.89 1.84 37.44
N LEU A 385 -10.90 2.94 36.71
CA LEU A 385 -10.75 4.28 37.26
C LEU A 385 -11.89 5.18 36.78
N ASN A 386 -12.60 5.79 37.73
CA ASN A 386 -13.57 6.83 37.42
C ASN A 386 -12.85 8.15 37.15
N VAL A 387 -12.90 8.66 35.93
CA VAL A 387 -12.26 9.91 35.48
C VAL A 387 -13.24 11.07 35.30
N SER A 388 -14.50 10.92 35.75
CA SER A 388 -15.53 11.94 35.58
C SER A 388 -15.21 13.26 36.29
N THR A 389 -14.26 13.28 37.24
CA THR A 389 -13.79 14.48 37.94
C THR A 389 -12.59 15.14 37.29
N PHE A 390 -11.96 14.47 36.30
CA PHE A 390 -10.80 15.02 35.60
C PHE A 390 -11.25 16.12 34.63
N LYS A 391 -10.41 17.11 34.41
CA LYS A 391 -10.66 18.15 33.41
C LYS A 391 -10.43 17.57 32.00
N GLU A 392 -11.12 18.12 31.01
CA GLU A 392 -10.81 17.81 29.61
C GLU A 392 -9.35 18.12 29.29
N GLY A 393 -8.71 17.24 28.53
CA GLY A 393 -7.30 17.40 28.15
C GLY A 393 -6.50 16.12 28.16
N TYR A 394 -5.22 16.27 27.91
CA TYR A 394 -4.26 15.16 27.84
C TYR A 394 -3.66 14.84 29.21
N TYR A 395 -3.55 13.55 29.48
CA TYR A 395 -2.92 12.96 30.65
C TYR A 395 -1.95 11.85 30.21
N THR A 396 -1.11 11.41 31.12
CA THR A 396 -0.28 10.21 30.95
C THR A 396 -0.60 9.23 32.07
N CYS A 397 -0.99 8.02 31.68
CA CYS A 397 -1.13 6.88 32.58
C CYS A 397 0.21 6.13 32.64
N LEU A 398 0.75 5.98 33.85
CA LEU A 398 2.01 5.32 34.13
C LEU A 398 1.73 4.03 34.91
N TRP A 399 2.24 2.90 34.45
CA TRP A 399 2.31 1.67 35.21
C TRP A 399 3.74 1.45 35.71
N ILE A 400 3.90 1.29 37.01
CA ILE A 400 5.21 1.23 37.68
C ILE A 400 5.31 -0.11 38.39
N LYS A 401 6.31 -0.93 37.99
CA LYS A 401 6.59 -2.24 38.52
C LYS A 401 8.10 -2.47 38.60
N GLU A 402 8.62 -2.85 39.76
CA GLU A 402 10.03 -3.25 39.94
C GLU A 402 11.06 -2.26 39.37
N GLY A 403 10.75 -0.95 39.42
CA GLY A 403 11.59 0.13 38.86
C GLY A 403 11.48 0.32 37.35
N GLN A 404 10.65 -0.46 36.68
CA GLN A 404 10.25 -0.23 35.27
C GLN A 404 9.01 0.64 35.20
N VAL A 405 8.92 1.48 34.18
CA VAL A 405 7.77 2.37 33.96
C VAL A 405 7.31 2.24 32.52
N GLU A 406 6.10 1.77 32.35
CA GLU A 406 5.38 1.85 31.08
C GLU A 406 4.41 3.03 31.08
N LYS A 407 4.14 3.61 29.92
CA LYS A 407 3.28 4.81 29.80
C LYS A 407 2.34 4.72 28.61
N ARG A 408 1.11 5.25 28.82
CA ARG A 408 0.10 5.43 27.75
C ARG A 408 -0.44 6.84 27.83
N LYS A 409 -0.70 7.44 26.67
CA LYS A 409 -1.43 8.72 26.60
C LYS A 409 -2.90 8.47 26.90
N LEU A 410 -3.52 9.35 27.65
CA LEU A 410 -4.94 9.34 27.99
C LEU A 410 -5.55 10.68 27.58
N LEU A 411 -6.65 10.65 26.85
CA LEU A 411 -7.42 11.82 26.47
C LEU A 411 -8.77 11.79 27.19
N ILE A 412 -9.05 12.84 27.97
CA ILE A 412 -10.37 13.07 28.60
C ILE A 412 -11.14 14.05 27.72
N MET A 413 -12.32 13.62 27.25
CA MET A 413 -13.26 14.41 26.45
C MET A 413 -14.66 14.28 27.05
N ARG A 414 -15.49 15.35 26.93
CA ARG A 414 -16.89 15.39 27.44
C ARG A 414 -17.83 15.86 26.36
#